data_c0778b34ec86e072067bc616c2bbb1cc
#
_entry.id   c0778b34ec86e072067bc616c2bbb1cc
#
_cell.length_a   1.000
_cell.length_b   1.000
_cell.length_c   1.000
_cell.angle_alpha   90.00
_cell.angle_beta   90.00
_cell.angle_gamma   90.00
#
_symmetry.space_group_name_H-M   'P 1'
#
loop_
_entity.id
_entity.type
_entity.pdbx_description
1 polymer ?
#
loop_
_entity_poly.entity_id
_entity_poly.type
_entity_poly.pdbx_seq_one_letter_code
_entity_poly.pdbx_strand_id
1 'polypeptide(L)'
;MADAVAALDIGQTIVVKDKAVVAVEAMEGTDAVIARAGQLAGRGVRVVKVAKPNQDMRFDVPVIGVATIQAMRSAGASALSVDAGRTLVLDGEHVIAAANEASIAIVGRPAGRTHGA
;
A
#
# COMPACT_ATOMS: atom_id res chain seq x y z
N MET A 1 -10.08 -0.75 8.61
CA MET A 1 -9.86 0.70 8.43
C MET A 1 -9.55 1.05 6.97
N ALA A 2 -8.57 0.42 6.36
CA ALA A 2 -8.20 0.71 4.98
C ALA A 2 -9.34 0.45 4.00
N ASP A 3 -10.08 -0.63 4.18
CA ASP A 3 -11.21 -0.95 3.30
C ASP A 3 -12.33 0.07 3.40
N ALA A 4 -12.56 0.61 4.59
CA ALA A 4 -13.59 1.63 4.76
C ALA A 4 -13.20 2.92 4.05
N VAL A 5 -11.92 3.30 4.08
CA VAL A 5 -11.43 4.48 3.38
C VAL A 5 -11.55 4.28 1.87
N ALA A 6 -11.18 3.11 1.36
CA ALA A 6 -11.31 2.82 -0.06
C ALA A 6 -12.78 2.82 -0.49
N ALA A 7 -13.68 2.34 0.36
CA ALA A 7 -15.10 2.34 0.07
C ALA A 7 -15.65 3.76 -0.06
N LEU A 8 -15.01 4.72 0.57
CA LEU A 8 -15.38 6.13 0.40
C LEU A 8 -14.76 6.77 -0.84
N ASP A 9 -14.03 5.99 -1.61
CA ASP A 9 -13.40 6.41 -2.85
C ASP A 9 -12.42 7.57 -2.67
N ILE A 10 -11.75 7.59 -1.50
CA ILE A 10 -10.77 8.63 -1.21
C ILE A 10 -9.42 8.29 -1.85
N GLY A 11 -9.02 7.01 -1.78
CA GLY A 11 -7.77 6.58 -2.39
C GLY A 11 -7.50 5.11 -2.17
N GLN A 12 -6.43 4.62 -2.78
CA GLN A 12 -6.05 3.21 -2.72
C GLN A 12 -4.89 2.95 -1.77
N THR A 13 -4.20 3.98 -1.32
CA THR A 13 -3.02 3.84 -0.47
C THR A 13 -3.23 4.57 0.84
N ILE A 14 -2.98 3.87 1.93
CA ILE A 14 -3.09 4.40 3.28
C ILE A 14 -1.78 4.07 3.99
N VAL A 15 -1.25 5.01 4.72
CA VAL A 15 -0.04 4.79 5.50
C VAL A 15 -0.41 4.88 6.97
N VAL A 16 -0.02 3.86 7.73
CA VAL A 16 -0.37 3.75 9.16
C VAL A 16 0.90 3.57 9.98
N LYS A 17 0.80 3.97 11.24
CA LYS A 17 1.83 3.70 12.23
C LYS A 17 1.17 3.62 13.60
N ASP A 18 1.52 2.57 14.36
CA ASP A 18 1.02 2.39 15.73
C ASP A 18 -0.50 2.45 15.81
N LYS A 19 -1.17 1.79 14.86
CA LYS A 19 -2.64 1.70 14.77
C LYS A 19 -3.32 3.02 14.43
N ALA A 20 -2.57 4.02 14.01
CA ALA A 20 -3.13 5.29 13.59
C ALA A 20 -2.88 5.52 12.11
N VAL A 21 -3.83 6.13 11.43
CA VAL A 21 -3.67 6.55 10.05
C VAL A 21 -2.81 7.81 10.03
N VAL A 22 -1.69 7.76 9.32
CA VAL A 22 -0.78 8.90 9.18
C VAL A 22 -1.12 9.70 7.94
N ALA A 23 -1.42 9.02 6.85
CA ALA A 23 -1.69 9.68 5.57
C ALA A 23 -2.59 8.81 4.72
N VAL A 24 -3.40 9.46 3.89
CA VAL A 24 -4.28 8.81 2.93
C VAL A 24 -3.99 9.44 1.57
N GLU A 25 -3.84 8.60 0.57
CA GLU A 25 -3.64 9.08 -0.80
C GLU A 25 -4.86 9.86 -1.26
N ALA A 26 -4.64 11.07 -1.75
CA ALA A 26 -5.68 11.86 -2.38
C ALA A 26 -5.44 11.84 -3.90
N MET A 27 -4.98 12.94 -4.47
CA MET A 27 -4.68 13.01 -5.90
C MET A 27 -3.20 12.97 -6.20
N GLU A 28 -2.38 12.85 -5.18
CA GLU A 28 -0.92 13.00 -5.31
C GLU A 28 -0.20 11.74 -5.79
N GLY A 29 -0.85 10.56 -5.71
CA GLY A 29 -0.22 9.31 -6.08
C GLY A 29 0.47 8.62 -4.91
N THR A 30 0.78 7.33 -5.11
CA THR A 30 1.30 6.46 -4.05
C THR A 30 2.64 6.94 -3.51
N ASP A 31 3.57 7.25 -4.39
CA ASP A 31 4.93 7.59 -3.93
C ASP A 31 4.93 8.89 -3.12
N ALA A 32 4.12 9.86 -3.53
CA ALA A 32 4.02 11.12 -2.81
C ALA A 32 3.42 10.95 -1.42
N VAL A 33 2.38 10.13 -1.28
CA VAL A 33 1.77 9.90 0.03
C VAL A 33 2.71 9.15 0.96
N ILE A 34 3.50 8.22 0.44
CA ILE A 34 4.50 7.50 1.23
C ILE A 34 5.56 8.47 1.74
N ALA A 35 6.07 9.33 0.88
CA ALA A 35 7.07 10.31 1.27
C ALA A 35 6.54 11.27 2.35
N ARG A 36 5.31 11.73 2.17
CA ARG A 36 4.65 12.62 3.14
C ARG A 36 4.50 11.95 4.50
N ALA A 37 4.08 10.70 4.50
CA ALA A 37 3.91 9.94 5.73
C ALA A 37 5.25 9.74 6.46
N GLY A 38 6.32 9.48 5.71
CA GLY A 38 7.64 9.35 6.29
C GLY A 38 8.10 10.62 6.99
N GLN A 39 7.79 11.77 6.40
CA GLN A 39 8.10 13.05 7.01
C GLN A 39 7.29 13.31 8.28
N LEU A 40 6.02 12.88 8.27
CA LEU A 40 5.13 13.13 9.41
C LEU A 40 5.40 12.20 10.59
N ALA A 41 5.69 10.93 10.32
CA ALA A 41 5.74 9.91 11.36
C ALA A 41 7.11 9.28 11.55
N GLY A 42 8.05 9.50 10.63
CA GLY A 42 9.37 8.90 10.71
C GLY A 42 9.37 7.42 10.32
N ARG A 43 10.37 6.70 10.76
CA ARG A 43 10.59 5.32 10.36
C ARG A 43 9.55 4.41 10.99
N GLY A 44 9.32 3.28 10.32
CA GLY A 44 8.43 2.25 10.82
C GLY A 44 6.99 2.36 10.34
N VAL A 45 6.71 3.28 9.43
CA VAL A 45 5.36 3.34 8.84
C VAL A 45 5.08 2.11 8.00
N ARG A 46 3.82 1.75 7.87
CA ARG A 46 3.35 0.63 7.07
C ARG A 46 2.45 1.16 5.97
N VAL A 47 2.65 0.64 4.78
CA VAL A 47 1.87 1.04 3.62
C VAL A 47 0.82 -0.03 3.34
N VAL A 48 -0.43 0.38 3.20
CA VAL A 48 -1.54 -0.51 2.89
C VAL A 48 -2.14 -0.07 1.57
N LYS A 49 -2.10 -0.95 0.57
CA LYS A 49 -2.77 -0.72 -0.71
C LYS A 49 -3.98 -1.61 -0.80
N VAL A 50 -5.12 -1.02 -1.13
CA VAL A 50 -6.38 -1.74 -1.26
C VAL A 50 -6.94 -1.55 -2.65
N ALA A 51 -7.60 -2.59 -3.17
CA ALA A 51 -8.39 -2.47 -4.39
C ALA A 51 -9.68 -1.74 -4.05
N LYS A 52 -10.04 -0.76 -4.88
CA LYS A 52 -11.30 -0.05 -4.67
C LYS A 52 -12.48 -1.02 -4.80
N PRO A 53 -13.45 -0.95 -3.91
CA PRO A 53 -14.62 -1.83 -3.97
C PRO A 53 -15.62 -1.32 -5.00
N ASN A 54 -15.28 -1.45 -6.28
CA ASN A 54 -16.18 -1.06 -7.33
C ASN A 54 -16.45 -2.23 -8.27
N GLN A 55 -17.40 -2.05 -9.17
CA GLN A 55 -17.84 -3.13 -10.04
C GLN A 55 -16.90 -3.38 -11.19
N ASP A 56 -16.06 -2.42 -11.52
CA ASP A 56 -15.19 -2.53 -12.67
C ASP A 56 -13.73 -2.62 -12.24
N MET A 57 -13.42 -3.74 -11.63
CA MET A 57 -12.08 -4.00 -11.08
C MET A 57 -10.98 -3.91 -12.13
N ARG A 58 -11.32 -4.01 -13.40
CA ARG A 58 -10.34 -3.92 -14.46
C ARG A 58 -9.59 -2.59 -14.46
N PHE A 59 -10.25 -1.55 -14.00
CA PHE A 59 -9.70 -0.19 -14.06
C PHE A 59 -9.17 0.30 -12.72
N ASP A 60 -9.37 -0.47 -11.65
CA ASP A 60 -9.00 -0.04 -10.30
C ASP A 60 -8.08 -1.01 -9.59
N VAL A 61 -7.38 -1.84 -10.34
CA VAL A 61 -6.43 -2.79 -9.76
C VAL A 61 -5.20 -2.02 -9.30
N PRO A 62 -4.85 -2.06 -8.01
CA PRO A 62 -3.62 -1.44 -7.55
C PRO A 62 -2.40 -2.09 -8.19
N VAL A 63 -1.41 -1.29 -8.45
CA VAL A 63 -0.16 -1.74 -9.07
C VAL A 63 1.00 -1.40 -8.16
N ILE A 64 1.89 -2.35 -7.92
CA ILE A 64 3.13 -2.09 -7.22
C ILE A 64 4.31 -2.50 -8.08
N GLY A 65 5.42 -1.80 -7.92
CA GLY A 65 6.65 -2.07 -8.65
C GLY A 65 7.85 -1.66 -7.82
N VAL A 66 9.03 -1.75 -8.40
CA VAL A 66 10.29 -1.41 -7.72
C VAL A 66 10.26 0.04 -7.23
N ALA A 67 9.67 0.96 -7.99
CA ALA A 67 9.60 2.36 -7.58
C ALA A 67 8.85 2.53 -6.26
N THR A 68 7.78 1.77 -6.03
CA THR A 68 7.05 1.79 -4.76
C THR A 68 7.96 1.35 -3.62
N ILE A 69 8.71 0.28 -3.81
CA ILE A 69 9.62 -0.21 -2.78
C ILE A 69 10.71 0.80 -2.48
N GLN A 70 11.23 1.48 -3.50
CA GLN A 70 12.24 2.51 -3.30
C GLN A 70 11.70 3.72 -2.55
N ALA A 71 10.47 4.13 -2.84
CA ALA A 71 9.80 5.19 -2.10
C ALA A 71 9.62 4.81 -0.63
N MET A 72 9.23 3.56 -0.38
CA MET A 72 9.09 3.04 0.98
C MET A 72 10.43 3.02 1.71
N ARG A 73 11.49 2.59 1.04
CA ARG A 73 12.82 2.58 1.61
C ARG A 73 13.25 3.99 2.04
N SER A 74 13.04 4.96 1.16
CA SER A 74 13.39 6.35 1.46
C SER A 74 12.59 6.91 2.63
N ALA A 75 11.36 6.49 2.79
CA ALA A 75 10.49 6.93 3.89
C ALA A 75 10.72 6.15 5.19
N GLY A 76 11.50 5.08 5.15
CA GLY A 76 11.73 4.24 6.31
C GLY A 76 10.56 3.29 6.63
N ALA A 77 9.75 2.97 5.63
CA ALA A 77 8.62 2.06 5.82
C ALA A 77 9.09 0.64 6.11
N SER A 78 8.33 -0.08 6.91
CA SER A 78 8.70 -1.43 7.36
C SER A 78 7.90 -2.53 6.69
N ALA A 79 6.72 -2.23 6.16
CA ALA A 79 5.87 -3.26 5.58
C ALA A 79 4.92 -2.69 4.54
N LEU A 80 4.58 -3.53 3.57
CA LEU A 80 3.59 -3.25 2.54
C LEU A 80 2.53 -4.36 2.61
N SER A 81 1.28 -3.98 2.78
CA SER A 81 0.15 -4.90 2.80
C SER A 81 -0.72 -4.66 1.58
N VAL A 82 -1.05 -5.72 0.86
CA VAL A 82 -1.82 -5.65 -0.38
C VAL A 82 -2.95 -6.67 -0.38
N ASP A 83 -3.96 -6.45 -1.20
CA ASP A 83 -5.02 -7.43 -1.41
C ASP A 83 -4.51 -8.52 -2.34
N ALA A 84 -4.34 -9.72 -1.82
CA ALA A 84 -3.88 -10.86 -2.60
C ALA A 84 -4.89 -11.19 -3.69
N GLY A 85 -4.40 -11.41 -4.92
CA GLY A 85 -5.26 -11.69 -6.05
C GLY A 85 -5.92 -10.46 -6.68
N ARG A 86 -5.74 -9.29 -6.09
CA ARG A 86 -6.29 -8.04 -6.60
C ARG A 86 -5.26 -6.96 -6.80
N THR A 87 -3.99 -7.33 -6.70
CA THR A 87 -2.87 -6.40 -6.85
C THR A 87 -1.96 -6.89 -7.94
N LEU A 88 -1.61 -6.03 -8.87
CA LEU A 88 -0.66 -6.36 -9.93
C LEU A 88 0.74 -5.98 -9.48
N VAL A 89 1.66 -6.95 -9.50
CA VAL A 89 3.05 -6.74 -9.15
C VAL A 89 3.88 -6.77 -10.44
N LEU A 90 4.47 -5.64 -10.78
CA LEU A 90 5.33 -5.53 -11.96
C LEU A 90 6.74 -5.97 -11.59
N ASP A 91 7.35 -6.82 -12.43
CA ASP A 91 8.70 -7.34 -12.18
C ASP A 91 8.82 -7.96 -10.79
N GLY A 92 7.97 -8.95 -10.50
CA GLY A 92 7.88 -9.52 -9.16
C GLY A 92 9.20 -9.92 -8.54
N GLU A 93 10.11 -10.51 -9.33
CA GLU A 93 11.41 -10.91 -8.81
C GLU A 93 12.23 -9.71 -8.33
N HIS A 94 12.20 -8.62 -9.09
CA HIS A 94 12.92 -7.40 -8.72
C HIS A 94 12.27 -6.71 -7.52
N VAL A 95 10.93 -6.75 -7.43
CA VAL A 95 10.21 -6.20 -6.27
C VAL A 95 10.60 -6.96 -5.01
N ILE A 96 10.60 -8.28 -5.04
CA ILE A 96 10.96 -9.08 -3.89
C ILE A 96 12.42 -8.83 -3.48
N ALA A 97 13.34 -8.78 -4.45
CA ALA A 97 14.74 -8.51 -4.16
C ALA A 97 14.91 -7.12 -3.52
N ALA A 98 14.25 -6.11 -4.07
CA ALA A 98 14.34 -4.76 -3.52
C ALA A 98 13.77 -4.69 -2.10
N ALA A 99 12.66 -5.36 -1.85
CA ALA A 99 12.04 -5.41 -0.52
C ALA A 99 12.97 -6.09 0.48
N ASN A 100 13.60 -7.20 0.09
CA ASN A 100 14.54 -7.90 0.96
C ASN A 100 15.73 -7.03 1.31
N GLU A 101 16.30 -6.32 0.33
CA GLU A 101 17.43 -5.43 0.58
C GLU A 101 17.06 -4.28 1.51
N ALA A 102 15.82 -3.81 1.43
CA ALA A 102 15.34 -2.69 2.24
C ALA A 102 14.74 -3.14 3.58
N SER A 103 14.69 -4.44 3.84
CA SER A 103 14.06 -5.02 5.04
C SER A 103 12.58 -4.66 5.13
N ILE A 104 11.90 -4.67 4.01
CA ILE A 104 10.46 -4.39 3.92
C ILE A 104 9.72 -5.72 3.75
N ALA A 105 8.78 -5.99 4.65
CA ALA A 105 7.91 -7.16 4.53
C ALA A 105 6.76 -6.85 3.57
N ILE A 106 6.46 -7.79 2.68
CA ILE A 106 5.30 -7.68 1.80
C ILE A 106 4.31 -8.76 2.23
N VAL A 107 3.10 -8.33 2.56
CA VAL A 107 2.05 -9.21 3.09
C VAL A 107 0.83 -9.12 2.18
N GLY A 108 0.35 -10.27 1.72
CA GLY A 108 -0.90 -10.36 0.96
C GLY A 108 -2.05 -10.68 1.88
N ARG A 109 -3.12 -9.89 1.82
CA ARG A 109 -4.34 -10.19 2.56
C ARG A 109 -5.24 -11.07 1.71
N PRO A 110 -5.91 -12.09 2.29
CA PRO A 110 -6.79 -12.95 1.51
C PRO A 110 -7.92 -12.16 0.86
N ALA A 111 -8.20 -12.50 -0.40
CA ALA A 111 -9.29 -11.87 -1.13
C ALA A 111 -10.64 -12.26 -0.50
N GLY A 112 -11.56 -11.32 -0.48
CA GLY A 112 -12.94 -11.60 -0.07
C GLY A 112 -13.17 -11.63 1.43
N ARG A 113 -12.16 -11.54 2.23
CA ARG A 113 -12.35 -11.59 3.68
C ARG A 113 -12.99 -10.33 4.27
N THR A 114 -13.03 -9.28 3.51
CA THR A 114 -13.52 -7.99 3.99
C THR A 114 -14.96 -8.02 4.44
N HIS A 115 -15.78 -8.85 3.82
CA HIS A 115 -17.19 -8.90 4.13
C HIS A 115 -17.52 -9.91 5.21
N GLY A 116 -16.65 -10.83 5.44
CA GLY A 116 -16.93 -11.89 6.40
C GLY A 116 -16.30 -11.65 7.73
N ALA A 117 -15.36 -10.89 7.70
CA ALA A 117 -14.59 -10.72 8.90
C ALA A 117 -15.24 -9.77 9.84
#